data_f9661a354c7fc11a9d6101491b86bc08
#
_entry.id   f9661a354c7fc11a9d6101491b86bc08
#
_cell.length_a   1.000
_cell.length_b   1.000
_cell.length_c   1.000
_cell.angle_alpha   90.00
_cell.angle_beta   90.00
_cell.angle_gamma   90.00
#
_symmetry.space_group_name_H-M   'P 1'
#
loop_
_entity.id
_entity.type
_entity.pdbx_description
1 polymer ?
#
loop_
_entity_poly.entity_id
_entity_poly.type
_entity_poly.pdbx_seq_one_letter_code
_entity_poly.pdbx_strand_id
1 'polypeptide(L)'
;MCSTTTVPNSNTTAFNTLGIHHLGLSVPDIKQTAAFFIEQLHFRQVGEKPDYPAIFVSDGTVMLTLWQLNNTSQMVSFDRRHNVGLHHFALKVANLEQLQHIHQRLAKLDNVDIEFAPEPLGDLPIHHMMCTIPGGIRLELIA
;
A
#
# COMPACT_ATOMS: atom_id res chain seq x y z
N MET A 1 -13.14 -50.92 14.78
CA MET A 1 -11.79 -50.63 14.31
C MET A 1 -11.93 -49.73 13.09
N CYS A 2 -11.71 -48.46 13.25
CA CYS A 2 -11.88 -47.48 12.20
C CYS A 2 -10.50 -47.21 11.57
N SER A 3 -10.32 -47.64 10.33
CA SER A 3 -9.07 -47.51 9.60
C SER A 3 -8.95 -46.08 9.08
N THR A 4 -8.04 -45.28 9.64
CA THR A 4 -7.69 -43.95 9.14
C THR A 4 -6.80 -44.10 7.91
N THR A 5 -7.37 -43.90 6.75
CA THR A 5 -6.60 -43.82 5.50
C THR A 5 -5.93 -42.45 5.46
N THR A 6 -4.65 -42.39 5.74
CA THR A 6 -3.80 -41.23 5.46
C THR A 6 -3.65 -41.07 3.97
N VAL A 7 -4.23 -40.02 3.43
CA VAL A 7 -3.98 -39.61 2.03
C VAL A 7 -2.52 -39.15 1.95
N PRO A 8 -1.70 -39.72 1.03
CA PRO A 8 -0.34 -39.26 0.85
C PRO A 8 -0.39 -37.83 0.27
N ASN A 9 0.30 -36.95 0.98
CA ASN A 9 0.54 -35.58 0.51
C ASN A 9 1.38 -35.68 -0.79
N SER A 10 0.72 -35.62 -1.92
CA SER A 10 1.40 -35.58 -3.23
C SER A 10 2.17 -34.26 -3.28
N ASN A 11 3.48 -34.35 -3.20
CA ASN A 11 4.45 -33.29 -3.44
C ASN A 11 4.40 -32.96 -4.94
N THR A 12 3.29 -32.38 -5.41
CA THR A 12 3.29 -31.66 -6.66
C THR A 12 4.12 -30.41 -6.40
N THR A 13 5.20 -30.22 -7.14
CA THR A 13 5.91 -28.96 -7.28
C THR A 13 4.91 -27.93 -7.81
N ALA A 14 4.11 -27.36 -6.92
CA ALA A 14 3.16 -26.34 -7.27
C ALA A 14 3.96 -25.10 -7.66
N PHE A 15 3.75 -24.61 -8.86
CA PHE A 15 4.31 -23.34 -9.33
C PHE A 15 3.57 -22.20 -8.59
N ASN A 16 3.94 -21.96 -7.33
CA ASN A 16 3.33 -20.96 -6.48
C ASN A 16 4.10 -19.65 -6.58
N THR A 17 3.40 -18.53 -6.48
CA THR A 17 4.04 -17.24 -6.22
C THR A 17 4.65 -17.26 -4.82
N LEU A 18 5.71 -16.48 -4.63
CA LEU A 18 6.36 -16.30 -3.33
C LEU A 18 5.90 -15.02 -2.61
N GLY A 19 4.80 -14.44 -3.06
CA GLY A 19 4.24 -13.19 -2.54
C GLY A 19 4.42 -12.03 -3.51
N ILE A 20 4.16 -10.83 -3.01
CA ILE A 20 4.29 -9.59 -3.78
C ILE A 20 5.77 -9.19 -3.83
N HIS A 21 6.32 -9.02 -5.05
CA HIS A 21 7.65 -8.46 -5.23
C HIS A 21 7.63 -6.93 -5.15
N HIS A 22 6.71 -6.29 -5.86
CA HIS A 22 6.47 -4.85 -5.81
C HIS A 22 5.04 -4.52 -6.23
N LEU A 23 4.60 -3.32 -5.88
CA LEU A 23 3.33 -2.76 -6.31
C LEU A 23 3.58 -1.52 -7.17
N GLY A 24 3.04 -1.51 -8.40
CA GLY A 24 3.13 -0.38 -9.32
C GLY A 24 1.92 0.55 -9.18
N LEU A 25 2.17 1.84 -9.01
CA LEU A 25 1.16 2.88 -8.87
C LEU A 25 1.37 3.95 -9.95
N SER A 26 0.35 4.21 -10.77
CA SER A 26 0.35 5.35 -11.68
C SER A 26 -0.14 6.59 -10.92
N VAL A 27 0.65 7.65 -10.92
CA VAL A 27 0.38 8.86 -10.15
C VAL A 27 0.62 10.13 -10.99
N PRO A 28 -0.08 11.23 -10.70
CA PRO A 28 0.06 12.48 -11.45
C PRO A 28 1.38 13.20 -11.18
N ASP A 29 2.00 12.98 -10.02
CA ASP A 29 3.28 13.57 -9.62
C ASP A 29 4.09 12.57 -8.79
N ILE A 30 5.06 11.91 -9.44
CA ILE A 30 5.91 10.89 -8.79
C ILE A 30 6.78 11.48 -7.70
N LYS A 31 7.21 12.75 -7.81
CA LYS A 31 8.06 13.39 -6.80
C LYS A 31 7.27 13.67 -5.52
N GLN A 32 6.07 14.18 -5.65
CA GLN A 32 5.19 14.44 -4.51
C GLN A 32 4.80 13.13 -3.80
N THR A 33 4.45 12.10 -4.58
CA THR A 33 4.09 10.79 -4.01
C THR A 33 5.31 10.12 -3.36
N ALA A 34 6.48 10.16 -3.98
CA ALA A 34 7.71 9.63 -3.39
C ALA A 34 8.08 10.37 -2.09
N ALA A 35 8.01 11.71 -2.08
CA ALA A 35 8.26 12.51 -0.89
C ALA A 35 7.35 12.12 0.28
N PHE A 36 6.07 11.87 0.01
CA PHE A 36 5.15 11.36 1.04
C PHE A 36 5.65 10.07 1.69
N PHE A 37 6.00 9.05 0.90
CA PHE A 37 6.51 7.78 1.44
C PHE A 37 7.83 7.95 2.19
N ILE A 38 8.74 8.76 1.68
CA ILE A 38 10.06 8.98 2.28
C ILE A 38 9.94 9.77 3.58
N GLU A 39 9.23 10.88 3.59
CA GLU A 39 9.17 11.80 4.72
C GLU A 39 8.20 11.34 5.81
N GLN A 40 7.07 10.75 5.42
CA GLN A 40 6.02 10.37 6.37
C GLN A 40 6.11 8.92 6.84
N LEU A 41 6.59 8.01 5.99
CA LEU A 41 6.61 6.58 6.28
C LEU A 41 8.02 5.97 6.27
N HIS A 42 9.07 6.82 6.21
CA HIS A 42 10.48 6.41 6.28
C HIS A 42 10.93 5.42 5.21
N PHE A 43 10.28 5.44 4.06
CA PHE A 43 10.77 4.75 2.87
C PHE A 43 12.07 5.39 2.37
N ARG A 44 12.81 4.67 1.56
CA ARG A 44 14.00 5.17 0.86
C ARG A 44 13.83 5.01 -0.63
N GLN A 45 14.33 5.95 -1.40
CA GLN A 45 14.42 5.76 -2.85
C GLN A 45 15.46 4.69 -3.15
N VAL A 46 15.07 3.67 -3.90
CA VAL A 46 15.91 2.52 -4.26
C VAL A 46 16.17 2.41 -5.76
N GLY A 47 15.54 3.26 -6.56
CA GLY A 47 15.76 3.32 -8.00
C GLY A 47 14.93 4.41 -8.68
N GLU A 48 15.22 4.60 -9.97
CA GLU A 48 14.47 5.50 -10.84
C GLU A 48 14.60 5.09 -12.31
N LYS A 49 13.69 5.55 -13.15
CA LYS A 49 13.75 5.45 -14.61
C LYS A 49 13.46 6.83 -15.21
N PRO A 50 14.44 7.51 -15.83
CA PRO A 50 14.23 8.82 -16.41
C PRO A 50 13.45 8.77 -17.74
N ASP A 51 13.71 7.76 -18.60
CA ASP A 51 13.13 7.68 -19.95
C ASP A 51 11.63 7.33 -19.96
N TYR A 52 11.17 6.59 -18.97
CA TYR A 52 9.76 6.37 -18.67
C TYR A 52 9.57 6.72 -17.19
N PRO A 53 9.27 7.99 -16.89
CA PRO A 53 9.51 8.54 -15.55
C PRO A 53 8.89 7.72 -14.42
N ALA A 54 9.75 7.15 -13.59
CA ALA A 54 9.35 6.40 -12.41
C ALA A 54 10.35 6.59 -11.28
N ILE A 55 9.85 6.54 -10.04
CA ILE A 55 10.64 6.51 -8.80
C ILE A 55 10.28 5.24 -8.04
N PHE A 56 11.28 4.53 -7.56
CA PHE A 56 11.10 3.32 -6.77
C PHE A 56 11.46 3.61 -5.32
N VAL A 57 10.55 3.30 -4.41
CA VAL A 57 10.74 3.49 -2.97
C VAL A 57 10.49 2.19 -2.21
N SER A 58 11.20 1.98 -1.11
CA SER A 58 11.06 0.78 -0.28
C SER A 58 11.28 1.09 1.20
N ASP A 59 10.58 0.37 2.07
CA ASP A 59 10.82 0.33 3.52
C ASP A 59 11.71 -0.84 3.95
N GLY A 60 12.22 -1.62 2.99
CA GLY A 60 13.01 -2.82 3.20
C GLY A 60 12.18 -4.11 3.18
N THR A 61 10.86 -4.03 3.24
CA THR A 61 9.92 -5.17 3.19
C THR A 61 9.13 -5.20 1.89
N VAL A 62 8.59 -4.04 1.50
CA VAL A 62 7.85 -3.87 0.25
C VAL A 62 8.51 -2.81 -0.62
N MET A 63 8.43 -2.99 -1.92
CA MET A 63 8.84 -1.98 -2.91
C MET A 63 7.61 -1.44 -3.64
N LEU A 64 7.53 -0.13 -3.73
CA LEU A 64 6.54 0.58 -4.53
C LEU A 64 7.25 1.21 -5.73
N THR A 65 6.67 1.03 -6.90
CA THR A 65 7.14 1.67 -8.14
C THR A 65 6.12 2.70 -8.57
N LEU A 66 6.52 3.97 -8.51
CA LEU A 66 5.67 5.13 -8.79
C LEU A 66 5.91 5.56 -10.23
N TRP A 67 4.86 5.54 -11.05
CA TRP A 67 4.91 5.81 -12.49
C TRP A 67 4.20 7.10 -12.82
N GLN A 68 4.88 8.00 -13.50
CA GLN A 68 4.34 9.30 -13.90
C GLN A 68 3.27 9.13 -14.98
N LEU A 69 2.09 9.71 -14.77
CA LEU A 69 1.10 9.84 -15.83
C LEU A 69 1.62 10.76 -16.96
N ASN A 70 1.42 10.35 -18.20
CA ASN A 70 1.90 11.10 -19.37
C ASN A 70 1.18 12.45 -19.52
N ASN A 71 -0.12 12.49 -19.25
CA ASN A 71 -0.93 13.69 -19.42
C ASN A 71 -1.94 13.80 -18.27
N THR A 72 -1.62 14.65 -17.31
CA THR A 72 -2.46 14.87 -16.13
C THR A 72 -3.77 15.61 -16.45
N SER A 73 -3.85 16.31 -17.60
CA SER A 73 -5.10 16.96 -18.02
C SER A 73 -6.18 15.96 -18.48
N GLN A 74 -5.77 14.73 -18.83
CA GLN A 74 -6.66 13.62 -19.19
C GLN A 74 -6.78 12.59 -18.06
N MET A 75 -6.28 12.90 -16.89
CA MET A 75 -6.34 12.02 -15.73
C MET A 75 -7.80 11.73 -15.35
N VAL A 76 -8.10 10.45 -15.14
CA VAL A 76 -9.36 9.99 -14.55
C VAL A 76 -9.07 9.54 -13.13
N SER A 77 -9.66 10.21 -12.15
CA SER A 77 -9.53 9.82 -10.75
C SER A 77 -10.14 8.45 -10.52
N PHE A 78 -9.45 7.63 -9.71
CA PHE A 78 -9.96 6.30 -9.37
C PHE A 78 -11.18 6.40 -8.45
N ASP A 79 -12.26 5.74 -8.83
CA ASP A 79 -13.44 5.54 -8.00
C ASP A 79 -13.59 4.05 -7.69
N ARG A 80 -13.35 3.68 -6.43
CA ARG A 80 -13.40 2.28 -5.98
C ARG A 80 -14.75 1.59 -6.17
N ARG A 81 -15.82 2.37 -6.40
CA ARG A 81 -17.17 1.83 -6.60
C ARG A 81 -17.53 1.61 -8.06
N HIS A 82 -16.80 2.27 -8.98
CA HIS A 82 -17.12 2.27 -10.40
C HIS A 82 -15.96 1.81 -11.29
N ASN A 83 -14.72 1.82 -10.78
CA ASN A 83 -13.57 1.41 -11.55
C ASN A 83 -13.02 0.05 -11.11
N VAL A 84 -12.62 -0.76 -12.07
CA VAL A 84 -11.81 -1.95 -11.81
C VAL A 84 -10.37 -1.49 -11.54
N GLY A 85 -9.76 -1.95 -10.45
CA GLY A 85 -8.39 -1.59 -10.10
C GLY A 85 -8.08 -1.72 -8.62
N LEU A 86 -7.11 -0.95 -8.15
CA LEU A 86 -6.65 -0.96 -6.77
C LEU A 86 -7.66 -0.25 -5.87
N HIS A 87 -8.41 -1.01 -5.07
CA HIS A 87 -9.33 -0.44 -4.09
C HIS A 87 -8.58 0.28 -2.96
N HIS A 88 -7.56 -0.35 -2.42
CA HIS A 88 -6.56 0.15 -1.48
C HIS A 88 -5.41 -0.85 -1.37
N PHE A 89 -4.34 -0.47 -0.73
CA PHE A 89 -3.35 -1.42 -0.21
C PHE A 89 -3.05 -1.10 1.25
N ALA A 90 -2.65 -2.12 2.00
CA ALA A 90 -2.39 -2.00 3.42
C ALA A 90 -0.91 -2.20 3.75
N LEU A 91 -0.37 -1.32 4.58
CA LEU A 91 0.97 -1.45 5.16
C LEU A 91 0.84 -1.78 6.65
N LYS A 92 1.64 -2.73 7.12
CA LYS A 92 1.72 -3.08 8.53
C LYS A 92 2.49 -2.02 9.30
N VAL A 93 1.99 -1.72 10.49
CA VAL A 93 2.65 -0.89 11.49
C VAL A 93 2.90 -1.73 12.74
N ALA A 94 3.94 -1.43 13.50
CA ALA A 94 4.40 -2.28 14.59
C ALA A 94 3.36 -2.48 15.71
N ASN A 95 2.58 -1.44 16.03
CA ASN A 95 1.57 -1.47 17.10
C ASN A 95 0.65 -0.25 17.02
N LEU A 96 -0.39 -0.25 17.85
CA LEU A 96 -1.38 0.84 17.92
C LEU A 96 -0.76 2.20 18.25
N GLU A 97 0.26 2.26 19.11
CA GLU A 97 0.92 3.52 19.44
C GLU A 97 1.57 4.16 18.20
N GLN A 98 2.29 3.36 17.42
CA GLN A 98 2.87 3.83 16.16
C GLN A 98 1.79 4.24 15.15
N LEU A 99 0.70 3.50 15.06
CA LEU A 99 -0.43 3.85 14.21
C LEU A 99 -1.03 5.20 14.58
N GLN A 100 -1.22 5.46 15.88
CA GLN A 100 -1.71 6.74 16.40
C GLN A 100 -0.73 7.89 16.11
N HIS A 101 0.58 7.67 16.27
CA HIS A 101 1.60 8.68 15.95
C HIS A 101 1.61 9.03 14.45
N ILE A 102 1.50 8.03 13.58
CA ILE A 102 1.40 8.26 12.14
C ILE A 102 0.12 9.04 11.82
N HIS A 103 -1.02 8.64 12.37
CA HIS A 103 -2.28 9.37 12.18
C HIS A 103 -2.15 10.85 12.56
N GLN A 104 -1.58 11.16 13.75
CA GLN A 104 -1.41 12.54 14.21
C GLN A 104 -0.53 13.39 13.28
N ARG A 105 0.46 12.78 12.63
CA ARG A 105 1.29 13.47 11.61
C ARG A 105 0.53 13.67 10.33
N LEU A 106 -0.07 12.60 9.77
CA LEU A 106 -0.78 12.65 8.51
C LEU A 106 -1.98 13.59 8.54
N ALA A 107 -2.70 13.66 9.65
CA ALA A 107 -3.85 14.56 9.82
C ALA A 107 -3.52 16.05 9.77
N LYS A 108 -2.22 16.43 9.82
CA LYS A 108 -1.75 17.81 9.68
C LYS A 108 -1.35 18.20 8.27
N LEU A 109 -1.36 17.24 7.34
CA LEU A 109 -0.93 17.46 5.96
C LEU A 109 -2.11 17.85 5.09
N ASP A 110 -1.97 18.94 4.35
CA ASP A 110 -3.03 19.43 3.44
C ASP A 110 -3.25 18.52 2.23
N ASN A 111 -2.28 17.65 1.91
CA ASN A 111 -2.32 16.74 0.77
C ASN A 111 -2.62 15.27 1.16
N VAL A 112 -3.10 15.06 2.37
CA VAL A 112 -3.58 13.76 2.87
C VAL A 112 -5.00 13.93 3.41
N ASP A 113 -5.90 13.06 2.97
CA ASP A 113 -7.28 13.04 3.45
C ASP A 113 -7.50 11.81 4.34
N ILE A 114 -7.80 12.03 5.62
CA ILE A 114 -8.08 10.94 6.57
C ILE A 114 -9.53 10.50 6.40
N GLU A 115 -9.73 9.30 5.88
CA GLU A 115 -11.07 8.72 5.72
C GLU A 115 -11.64 8.28 7.08
N PHE A 116 -10.83 7.61 7.89
CA PHE A 116 -11.12 7.33 9.31
C PHE A 116 -9.82 7.19 10.13
N ALA A 117 -9.91 7.62 11.39
CA ALA A 117 -8.82 7.53 12.37
C ALA A 117 -8.61 6.07 12.84
N PRO A 118 -7.51 5.77 13.57
CA PRO A 118 -7.31 4.43 14.11
C PRO A 118 -8.50 3.91 14.91
N GLU A 119 -9.04 2.78 14.47
CA GLU A 119 -10.18 2.09 15.08
C GLU A 119 -9.97 0.58 15.05
N PRO A 120 -10.68 -0.21 15.89
CA PRO A 120 -10.65 -1.66 15.82
C PRO A 120 -11.13 -2.19 14.46
N LEU A 121 -10.47 -3.21 13.95
CA LEU A 121 -10.91 -3.91 12.74
C LEU A 121 -11.93 -5.01 13.12
N GLY A 122 -13.20 -4.63 13.19
CA GLY A 122 -14.27 -5.51 13.66
C GLY A 122 -13.97 -6.05 15.07
N ASP A 123 -14.13 -7.36 15.27
CA ASP A 123 -13.88 -8.03 16.54
C ASP A 123 -12.44 -8.57 16.67
N LEU A 124 -11.55 -8.23 15.73
CA LEU A 124 -10.16 -8.69 15.75
C LEU A 124 -9.32 -7.82 16.70
N PRO A 125 -8.26 -8.39 17.31
CA PRO A 125 -7.36 -7.66 18.21
C PRO A 125 -6.33 -6.83 17.43
N ILE A 126 -6.77 -6.16 16.36
CA ILE A 126 -5.97 -5.31 15.49
C ILE A 126 -6.70 -4.00 15.23
N HIS A 127 -5.94 -2.95 14.92
CA HIS A 127 -6.45 -1.63 14.63
C HIS A 127 -6.01 -1.21 13.23
N HIS A 128 -6.81 -0.38 12.60
CA HIS A 128 -6.50 0.15 11.29
C HIS A 128 -6.97 1.61 11.13
N MET A 129 -6.42 2.28 10.16
CA MET A 129 -6.88 3.57 9.67
C MET A 129 -6.82 3.59 8.14
N MET A 130 -7.57 4.49 7.52
CA MET A 130 -7.56 4.68 6.08
C MET A 130 -7.35 6.14 5.74
N CYS A 131 -6.51 6.40 4.74
CA CYS A 131 -6.33 7.74 4.19
C CYS A 131 -6.16 7.70 2.67
N THR A 132 -6.42 8.83 2.03
CA THR A 132 -6.03 9.08 0.66
C THR A 132 -4.75 9.91 0.67
N ILE A 133 -3.71 9.38 0.04
CA ILE A 133 -2.38 9.98 -0.02
C ILE A 133 -2.19 10.76 -1.34
N PRO A 134 -1.11 11.56 -1.48
CA PRO A 134 -0.79 12.20 -2.75
C PRO A 134 -0.80 11.22 -3.91
N GLY A 135 -1.49 11.58 -4.99
CA GLY A 135 -1.75 10.70 -6.12
C GLY A 135 -3.15 10.10 -6.14
N GLY A 136 -3.97 10.33 -5.10
CA GLY A 136 -5.33 9.82 -5.01
C GLY A 136 -5.42 8.34 -4.64
N ILE A 137 -4.35 7.79 -4.10
CA ILE A 137 -4.27 6.38 -3.69
C ILE A 137 -4.82 6.21 -2.29
N ARG A 138 -5.68 5.22 -2.08
CA ARG A 138 -6.17 4.82 -0.75
C ARG A 138 -5.15 3.90 -0.07
N LEU A 139 -4.64 4.35 1.05
CA LEU A 139 -3.69 3.63 1.89
C LEU A 139 -4.35 3.26 3.22
N GLU A 140 -4.31 1.96 3.55
CA GLU A 140 -4.62 1.46 4.88
C GLU A 140 -3.33 1.28 5.67
N LEU A 141 -3.34 1.68 6.93
CA LEU A 141 -2.30 1.35 7.89
C LEU A 141 -2.91 0.45 8.97
N ILE A 142 -2.24 -0.67 9.28
CA ILE A 142 -2.80 -1.72 10.13
C ILE A 142 -1.78 -2.20 11.17
N ALA A 143 -2.22 -2.31 12.43
CA ALA A 143 -1.39 -2.69 13.58
C ALA A 143 -2.10 -3.71 14.49
#